data_e386998cd9cb942efc8016e1641f7660
#
_entry.id   e386998cd9cb942efc8016e1641f7660
#
_cell.length_a   1.000
_cell.length_b   1.000
_cell.length_c   1.000
_cell.angle_alpha   90.00
_cell.angle_beta   90.00
_cell.angle_gamma   90.00
#
_symmetry.space_group_name_H-M   'P 1'
#
loop_
_entity.id
_entity.type
_entity.pdbx_description
1 polymer ?
#
loop_
_entity_poly.entity_id
_entity_poly.type
_entity_poly.pdbx_seq_one_letter_code
_entity_poly.pdbx_strand_id
1 'polypeptide(L)'
;DKPVISYGALEHSYSSFYYMPEMGIDAMKQQLRDFAAHEFFHIVTPLTIHSDEIGHFDFNDPKMSRHLWLYEGMTEYFAGNCQMKGKLLTPEEYLDVLREKIQVSSHFLDTLAFTNLSLGALDTYADQYYNVYQKGALIGMCLDITLRELSDGAYGVQNMMADLSKKYGKSQAFDDASLFDVITEMTYPEVGEFLTTYVGGTTPIPYVKYFEKVGVLYSAVDSVMDYSMGITQSNVGINFESGEIYIQNEEALDAFGKALGLKDGDIIRKMNGNDFPKLGPEVQPFIGEVMSGFEEGKPFTITVERKTEGGEGETVELKADIFKVKKAKPFNLSFMEDATKSQIKLRNAWLGITE
;
A
#
# COMPACT_ATOMS: atom_id res chain seq x y z
N ASP A 1 -20.82 24.84 -1.81
CA ASP A 1 -20.35 23.49 -1.46
C ASP A 1 -18.88 23.41 -1.84
N LYS A 2 -18.00 23.18 -0.85
CA LYS A 2 -16.59 22.92 -1.14
C LYS A 2 -16.48 21.44 -1.51
N PRO A 3 -15.72 21.08 -2.57
CA PRO A 3 -15.47 19.68 -2.88
C PRO A 3 -14.77 19.04 -1.68
N VAL A 4 -15.33 17.93 -1.20
CA VAL A 4 -14.70 17.14 -0.15
C VAL A 4 -13.60 16.31 -0.80
N ILE A 5 -12.36 16.56 -0.40
CA ILE A 5 -11.16 15.93 -0.97
C ILE A 5 -10.66 14.77 -0.12
N SER A 6 -11.28 14.51 1.03
CA SER A 6 -10.90 13.40 1.92
C SER A 6 -11.89 12.24 1.81
N TYR A 7 -11.38 11.05 1.98
CA TYR A 7 -12.13 9.81 2.09
C TYR A 7 -11.58 9.03 3.28
N GLY A 8 -12.35 8.11 3.82
CA GLY A 8 -11.93 7.29 4.94
C GLY A 8 -13.01 6.31 5.38
N ALA A 9 -12.65 5.52 6.35
CA ALA A 9 -13.56 4.61 7.02
C ALA A 9 -13.34 4.72 8.54
N LEU A 10 -14.30 4.22 9.31
CA LEU A 10 -14.25 4.24 10.77
C LEU A 10 -15.01 3.04 11.31
N GLU A 11 -14.35 2.32 12.19
CA GLU A 11 -14.92 1.18 12.90
C GLU A 11 -15.92 1.62 13.98
N HIS A 12 -16.87 0.75 14.24
CA HIS A 12 -17.82 0.84 15.35
C HIS A 12 -18.09 -0.56 15.90
N SER A 13 -18.60 -0.66 17.12
CA SER A 13 -18.84 -1.93 17.80
C SER A 13 -19.68 -2.95 17.01
N TYR A 14 -20.57 -2.49 16.15
CA TYR A 14 -21.53 -3.33 15.39
C TYR A 14 -21.69 -2.90 13.93
N SER A 15 -20.92 -1.94 13.46
CA SER A 15 -20.96 -1.43 12.10
C SER A 15 -19.65 -0.74 11.76
N SER A 16 -19.41 -0.47 10.49
CA SER A 16 -18.37 0.46 10.04
C SER A 16 -18.98 1.51 9.13
N PHE A 17 -18.41 2.70 9.16
CA PHE A 17 -18.83 3.82 8.34
C PHE A 17 -17.78 4.06 7.25
N TYR A 18 -18.23 4.28 6.03
CA TYR A 18 -17.36 4.54 4.87
C TYR A 18 -17.76 5.86 4.23
N TYR A 19 -16.78 6.72 4.00
CA TYR A 19 -16.95 7.96 3.26
C TYR A 19 -16.01 7.91 2.06
N MET A 20 -16.57 7.76 0.87
CA MET A 20 -15.84 7.48 -0.36
C MET A 20 -16.28 8.45 -1.47
N PRO A 21 -15.41 8.82 -2.43
CA PRO A 21 -15.82 9.54 -3.61
C PRO A 21 -16.81 8.70 -4.45
N GLU A 22 -17.73 9.35 -5.12
CA GLU A 22 -18.63 8.69 -6.06
C GLU A 22 -17.86 8.35 -7.35
N MET A 23 -17.63 7.07 -7.59
CA MET A 23 -16.89 6.55 -8.74
C MET A 23 -17.52 5.25 -9.22
N GLY A 24 -17.19 4.83 -10.46
CA GLY A 24 -17.59 3.52 -10.98
C GLY A 24 -17.05 2.37 -10.11
N ILE A 25 -17.86 1.35 -9.87
CA ILE A 25 -17.52 0.23 -8.97
C ILE A 25 -16.21 -0.46 -9.35
N ASP A 26 -15.91 -0.59 -10.64
CA ASP A 26 -14.69 -1.25 -11.11
C ASP A 26 -13.42 -0.47 -10.73
N ALA A 27 -13.51 0.85 -10.65
CA ALA A 27 -12.39 1.70 -10.26
C ALA A 27 -12.12 1.66 -8.74
N MET A 28 -13.13 1.37 -7.92
CA MET A 28 -13.01 1.44 -6.46
C MET A 28 -13.19 0.09 -5.74
N LYS A 29 -13.48 -0.99 -6.46
CA LYS A 29 -13.77 -2.30 -5.85
C LYS A 29 -12.65 -2.82 -4.96
N GLN A 30 -11.38 -2.62 -5.34
CA GLN A 30 -10.26 -3.07 -4.53
C GLN A 30 -10.14 -2.21 -3.27
N GLN A 31 -10.21 -0.88 -3.40
CA GLN A 31 -10.16 0.02 -2.25
C GLN A 31 -11.31 -0.22 -1.25
N LEU A 32 -12.52 -0.52 -1.76
CA LEU A 32 -13.65 -0.91 -0.90
C LEU A 32 -13.40 -2.22 -0.16
N ARG A 33 -12.77 -3.21 -0.80
CA ARG A 33 -12.38 -4.47 -0.15
C ARG A 33 -11.34 -4.24 0.94
N ASP A 34 -10.33 -3.41 0.64
CA ASP A 34 -9.26 -3.08 1.58
C ASP A 34 -9.83 -2.39 2.82
N PHE A 35 -10.65 -1.37 2.64
CA PHE A 35 -11.30 -0.68 3.74
C PHE A 35 -12.25 -1.59 4.51
N ALA A 36 -13.11 -2.35 3.82
CA ALA A 36 -14.04 -3.24 4.48
C ALA A 36 -13.32 -4.32 5.31
N ALA A 37 -12.22 -4.86 4.79
CA ALA A 37 -11.40 -5.84 5.52
C ALA A 37 -10.68 -5.18 6.71
N HIS A 38 -10.14 -3.97 6.54
CA HIS A 38 -9.49 -3.21 7.61
C HIS A 38 -10.46 -2.96 8.77
N GLU A 39 -11.60 -2.32 8.49
CA GLU A 39 -12.62 -1.99 9.50
C GLU A 39 -13.19 -3.26 10.18
N PHE A 40 -13.29 -4.37 9.44
CA PHE A 40 -13.71 -5.64 10.01
C PHE A 40 -12.73 -6.15 11.08
N PHE A 41 -11.43 -6.05 10.85
CA PHE A 41 -10.45 -6.57 11.80
C PHE A 41 -10.31 -5.71 13.05
N HIS A 42 -10.83 -4.48 13.08
CA HIS A 42 -10.94 -3.69 14.30
C HIS A 42 -11.84 -4.35 15.37
N ILE A 43 -12.66 -5.33 14.99
CA ILE A 43 -13.37 -6.19 15.98
C ILE A 43 -12.37 -6.89 16.91
N VAL A 44 -11.18 -7.25 16.42
CA VAL A 44 -10.14 -7.90 17.22
C VAL A 44 -9.39 -6.85 18.04
N THR A 45 -8.96 -5.76 17.41
CA THR A 45 -8.20 -4.67 18.03
C THR A 45 -8.49 -3.36 17.32
N PRO A 46 -8.88 -2.26 18.02
CA PRO A 46 -8.94 -2.11 19.48
C PRO A 46 -10.26 -2.49 20.13
N LEU A 47 -11.31 -2.88 19.39
CA LEU A 47 -12.66 -3.05 19.96
C LEU A 47 -12.77 -4.21 20.96
N THR A 48 -11.85 -5.18 20.90
CA THR A 48 -11.80 -6.29 21.89
C THR A 48 -10.51 -6.23 22.70
N ILE A 49 -9.36 -6.28 22.06
CA ILE A 49 -8.05 -6.26 22.72
C ILE A 49 -7.51 -4.82 22.66
N HIS A 50 -7.39 -4.17 23.81
CA HIS A 50 -6.96 -2.77 23.92
C HIS A 50 -6.21 -2.51 25.22
N SER A 51 -5.45 -1.41 25.27
CA SER A 51 -4.84 -0.87 26.49
C SER A 51 -5.87 -0.09 27.32
N ASP A 52 -5.51 0.18 28.57
CA ASP A 52 -6.36 1.01 29.45
C ASP A 52 -6.65 2.39 28.85
N GLU A 53 -5.66 3.02 28.20
CA GLU A 53 -5.80 4.33 27.56
C GLU A 53 -6.87 4.31 26.44
N ILE A 54 -6.85 3.24 25.65
CA ILE A 54 -7.80 3.09 24.52
C ILE A 54 -9.17 2.60 25.03
N GLY A 55 -9.21 1.76 26.04
CA GLY A 55 -10.47 1.29 26.65
C GLY A 55 -11.26 2.42 27.34
N HIS A 56 -10.58 3.48 27.77
CA HIS A 56 -11.14 4.66 28.42
C HIS A 56 -10.87 5.94 27.60
N PHE A 57 -10.91 5.82 26.27
CA PHE A 57 -10.55 6.91 25.36
C PHE A 57 -11.46 8.13 25.51
N ASP A 58 -10.87 9.27 25.84
CA ASP A 58 -11.57 10.56 25.89
C ASP A 58 -11.32 11.33 24.59
N PHE A 59 -12.34 11.48 23.76
CA PHE A 59 -12.25 12.22 22.49
C PHE A 59 -11.98 13.71 22.65
N ASN A 60 -12.14 14.30 23.87
CA ASN A 60 -11.85 15.70 24.14
C ASN A 60 -10.41 15.89 24.65
N ASP A 61 -9.82 14.87 25.28
CA ASP A 61 -8.43 14.86 25.79
C ASP A 61 -7.79 13.49 25.49
N PRO A 62 -7.53 13.18 24.21
CA PRO A 62 -7.13 11.85 23.80
C PRO A 62 -5.74 11.48 24.31
N LYS A 63 -5.64 10.31 24.93
CA LYS A 63 -4.35 9.70 25.32
C LYS A 63 -4.07 8.55 24.37
N MET A 64 -2.92 8.63 23.69
CA MET A 64 -2.50 7.61 22.77
C MET A 64 -1.80 6.46 23.50
N SER A 65 -2.01 5.24 23.01
CA SER A 65 -1.23 4.06 23.36
C SER A 65 0.06 3.99 22.54
N ARG A 66 1.05 3.24 23.04
CA ARG A 66 2.30 2.92 22.32
C ARG A 66 2.10 1.95 21.16
N HIS A 67 0.88 1.43 20.96
CA HIS A 67 0.64 0.21 20.21
C HIS A 67 -0.22 0.40 18.96
N LEU A 68 -0.11 1.55 18.23
CA LEU A 68 -0.73 1.68 16.91
C LEU A 68 -0.27 0.60 15.91
N TRP A 69 0.92 0.01 16.13
CA TRP A 69 1.34 -1.16 15.35
C TRP A 69 0.39 -2.36 15.51
N LEU A 70 -0.24 -2.50 16.69
CA LEU A 70 -1.22 -3.54 16.98
C LEU A 70 -2.61 -3.12 16.48
N TYR A 71 -3.03 -1.88 16.73
CA TYR A 71 -4.38 -1.41 16.41
C TYR A 71 -4.58 -1.19 14.91
N GLU A 72 -3.68 -0.47 14.28
CA GLU A 72 -3.75 -0.15 12.86
C GLU A 72 -2.87 -1.07 12.00
N GLY A 73 -1.64 -1.27 12.46
CA GLY A 73 -0.67 -2.05 11.69
C GLY A 73 -1.06 -3.52 11.53
N MET A 74 -1.45 -4.17 12.63
CA MET A 74 -1.87 -5.58 12.56
C MET A 74 -3.21 -5.72 11.83
N THR A 75 -4.13 -4.78 12.01
CA THR A 75 -5.42 -4.72 11.31
C THR A 75 -5.20 -4.61 9.80
N GLU A 76 -4.32 -3.72 9.37
CA GLU A 76 -3.95 -3.55 7.97
C GLU A 76 -3.23 -4.77 7.39
N TYR A 77 -2.36 -5.42 8.18
CA TYR A 77 -1.75 -6.70 7.79
C TYR A 77 -2.81 -7.79 7.59
N PHE A 78 -3.74 -7.93 8.52
CA PHE A 78 -4.83 -8.91 8.41
C PHE A 78 -5.73 -8.63 7.21
N ALA A 79 -6.04 -7.37 6.93
CA ALA A 79 -6.85 -6.97 5.79
C ALA A 79 -6.27 -7.46 4.45
N GLY A 80 -4.96 -7.28 4.22
CA GLY A 80 -4.30 -7.80 3.03
C GLY A 80 -4.15 -9.33 3.05
N ASN A 81 -3.69 -9.89 4.18
CA ASN A 81 -3.42 -11.33 4.30
C ASN A 81 -4.70 -12.18 4.17
N CYS A 82 -5.85 -11.72 4.68
CA CYS A 82 -7.12 -12.46 4.54
C CYS A 82 -7.62 -12.46 3.10
N GLN A 83 -7.43 -11.39 2.34
CA GLN A 83 -7.81 -11.34 0.92
C GLN A 83 -6.97 -12.33 0.11
N MET A 84 -5.67 -12.43 0.39
CA MET A 84 -4.79 -13.42 -0.24
C MET A 84 -5.22 -14.84 0.13
N LYS A 85 -5.43 -15.16 1.43
CA LYS A 85 -5.91 -16.48 1.89
C LYS A 85 -7.31 -16.81 1.37
N GLY A 86 -8.16 -15.80 1.20
CA GLY A 86 -9.50 -15.90 0.61
C GLY A 86 -9.51 -15.98 -0.92
N LYS A 87 -8.34 -15.97 -1.58
CA LYS A 87 -8.19 -16.00 -3.05
C LYS A 87 -8.84 -14.82 -3.76
N LEU A 88 -8.96 -13.68 -3.09
CA LEU A 88 -9.35 -12.41 -3.68
C LEU A 88 -8.14 -11.68 -4.29
N LEU A 89 -6.93 -12.03 -3.84
CA LEU A 89 -5.64 -11.66 -4.40
C LEU A 89 -4.84 -12.92 -4.70
N THR A 90 -4.09 -12.92 -5.78
CA THR A 90 -3.05 -13.92 -6.04
C THR A 90 -1.86 -13.69 -5.12
N PRO A 91 -0.96 -14.67 -4.93
CA PRO A 91 0.28 -14.47 -4.17
C PRO A 91 1.13 -13.34 -4.73
N GLU A 92 1.22 -13.17 -6.06
CA GLU A 92 1.96 -12.12 -6.74
C GLU A 92 1.34 -10.73 -6.50
N GLU A 93 0.02 -10.60 -6.60
CA GLU A 93 -0.71 -9.36 -6.28
C GLU A 93 -0.51 -8.97 -4.80
N TYR A 94 -0.47 -9.96 -3.91
CA TYR A 94 -0.19 -9.69 -2.49
C TYR A 94 1.26 -9.22 -2.26
N LEU A 95 2.23 -9.76 -3.02
CA LEU A 95 3.60 -9.21 -2.99
C LEU A 95 3.64 -7.76 -3.48
N ASP A 96 2.85 -7.41 -4.51
CA ASP A 96 2.76 -6.01 -4.96
C ASP A 96 2.14 -5.09 -3.89
N VAL A 97 1.13 -5.54 -3.15
CA VAL A 97 0.60 -4.81 -1.98
C VAL A 97 1.70 -4.55 -0.94
N LEU A 98 2.49 -5.57 -0.60
CA LEU A 98 3.61 -5.41 0.35
C LEU A 98 4.70 -4.49 -0.19
N ARG A 99 5.03 -4.59 -1.48
CA ARG A 99 5.96 -3.70 -2.17
C ARG A 99 5.52 -2.24 -2.06
N GLU A 100 4.23 -1.95 -2.31
CA GLU A 100 3.68 -0.60 -2.19
C GLU A 100 3.79 -0.07 -0.77
N LYS A 101 3.52 -0.90 0.24
CA LYS A 101 3.70 -0.51 1.64
C LYS A 101 5.16 -0.15 1.96
N ILE A 102 6.13 -0.91 1.45
CA ILE A 102 7.57 -0.59 1.61
C ILE A 102 7.89 0.73 0.91
N GLN A 103 7.41 0.92 -0.32
CA GLN A 103 7.63 2.13 -1.10
C GLN A 103 7.06 3.36 -0.39
N VAL A 104 5.82 3.31 0.08
CA VAL A 104 5.19 4.42 0.79
C VAL A 104 5.88 4.65 2.14
N SER A 105 6.18 3.59 2.90
CA SER A 105 6.90 3.70 4.17
C SER A 105 8.27 4.35 4.02
N SER A 106 8.94 4.18 2.87
CA SER A 106 10.26 4.77 2.60
C SER A 106 10.27 6.31 2.54
N HIS A 107 9.11 6.94 2.45
CA HIS A 107 8.98 8.40 2.49
C HIS A 107 8.91 8.97 3.93
N PHE A 108 8.83 8.11 4.93
CA PHE A 108 8.73 8.45 6.35
C PHE A 108 10.04 8.18 7.08
N LEU A 109 10.12 8.63 8.34
CA LEU A 109 11.32 8.46 9.19
C LEU A 109 11.48 6.99 9.64
N ASP A 110 12.31 6.23 8.96
CA ASP A 110 12.50 4.80 9.24
C ASP A 110 13.16 4.53 10.61
N THR A 111 13.94 5.48 11.11
CA THR A 111 14.59 5.42 12.42
C THR A 111 13.74 5.98 13.58
N LEU A 112 12.50 6.38 13.34
CA LEU A 112 11.56 6.74 14.40
C LEU A 112 11.03 5.46 15.06
N ALA A 113 11.24 5.31 16.37
CA ALA A 113 10.64 4.21 17.13
C ALA A 113 9.12 4.23 16.97
N PHE A 114 8.54 3.10 16.60
CA PHE A 114 7.10 3.05 16.29
C PHE A 114 6.25 3.35 17.53
N THR A 115 6.71 2.97 18.71
CA THR A 115 6.06 3.33 19.98
C THR A 115 6.03 4.86 20.22
N ASN A 116 7.06 5.58 19.80
CA ASN A 116 7.10 7.05 19.88
C ASN A 116 6.18 7.67 18.81
N LEU A 117 6.20 7.14 17.58
CA LEU A 117 5.24 7.53 16.54
C LEU A 117 3.81 7.39 17.07
N SER A 118 3.49 6.25 17.70
CA SER A 118 2.16 5.99 18.26
C SER A 118 1.75 7.03 19.31
N LEU A 119 2.62 7.34 20.25
CA LEU A 119 2.34 8.32 21.31
C LEU A 119 2.17 9.75 20.78
N GLY A 120 2.96 10.14 19.77
CA GLY A 120 2.93 11.49 19.18
C GLY A 120 2.07 11.61 17.92
N ALA A 121 1.25 10.62 17.62
CA ALA A 121 0.52 10.52 16.35
C ALA A 121 -0.47 11.66 16.10
N LEU A 122 -1.01 12.27 17.15
CA LEU A 122 -1.96 13.38 17.05
C LEU A 122 -1.31 14.78 17.12
N ASP A 123 0.00 14.86 17.42
CA ASP A 123 0.72 16.12 17.61
C ASP A 123 2.11 16.12 16.97
N THR A 124 3.12 15.69 17.72
CA THR A 124 4.55 15.79 17.34
C THR A 124 4.91 15.05 16.07
N TYR A 125 4.22 13.93 15.78
CA TYR A 125 4.46 13.06 14.63
C TYR A 125 3.23 12.92 13.72
N ALA A 126 2.34 13.91 13.73
CA ALA A 126 1.13 13.89 12.89
C ALA A 126 1.45 13.78 11.39
N ASP A 127 2.57 14.33 10.93
CA ASP A 127 3.09 14.18 9.57
C ASP A 127 3.60 12.77 9.24
N GLN A 128 3.89 11.95 10.26
CA GLN A 128 4.30 10.56 10.15
C GLN A 128 3.13 9.57 10.31
N TYR A 129 1.92 10.06 10.61
CA TYR A 129 0.77 9.23 10.98
C TYR A 129 0.46 8.13 9.98
N TYR A 130 0.47 8.45 8.68
CA TYR A 130 0.13 7.47 7.64
C TYR A 130 1.05 6.24 7.63
N ASN A 131 2.25 6.34 8.22
CA ASN A 131 3.17 5.21 8.38
C ASN A 131 2.68 4.17 9.40
N VAL A 132 1.67 4.47 10.22
CA VAL A 132 1.09 3.47 11.15
C VAL A 132 0.44 2.32 10.38
N TYR A 133 -0.14 2.61 9.22
CA TYR A 133 -0.71 1.61 8.32
C TYR A 133 0.39 0.89 7.51
N GLN A 134 1.34 1.64 6.97
CA GLN A 134 2.34 1.11 6.05
C GLN A 134 3.40 0.28 6.79
N LYS A 135 4.22 0.92 7.62
CA LYS A 135 5.23 0.24 8.43
C LYS A 135 4.59 -0.72 9.45
N GLY A 136 3.41 -0.35 9.98
CA GLY A 136 2.68 -1.21 10.91
C GLY A 136 2.28 -2.55 10.31
N ALA A 137 1.77 -2.58 9.08
CA ALA A 137 1.47 -3.84 8.38
C ALA A 137 2.73 -4.67 8.09
N LEU A 138 3.85 -4.00 7.76
CA LEU A 138 5.14 -4.65 7.55
C LEU A 138 5.71 -5.23 8.86
N ILE A 139 5.48 -4.59 9.99
CA ILE A 139 5.76 -5.14 11.34
C ILE A 139 4.94 -6.42 11.53
N GLY A 140 3.64 -6.39 11.24
CA GLY A 140 2.75 -7.56 11.32
C GLY A 140 3.23 -8.71 10.45
N MET A 141 3.63 -8.43 9.21
CA MET A 141 4.21 -9.42 8.29
C MET A 141 5.49 -10.07 8.85
N CYS A 142 6.45 -9.24 9.29
CA CYS A 142 7.72 -9.74 9.81
C CYS A 142 7.51 -10.57 11.09
N LEU A 143 6.59 -10.14 11.96
CA LEU A 143 6.23 -10.88 13.17
C LEU A 143 5.56 -12.21 12.83
N ASP A 144 4.65 -12.25 11.84
CA ASP A 144 4.00 -13.52 11.42
C ASP A 144 5.03 -14.51 10.85
N ILE A 145 5.95 -14.04 10.01
CA ILE A 145 7.05 -14.86 9.48
C ILE A 145 7.94 -15.38 10.62
N THR A 146 8.28 -14.54 11.60
CA THR A 146 9.09 -14.92 12.76
C THR A 146 8.41 -16.01 13.58
N LEU A 147 7.15 -15.82 13.94
CA LEU A 147 6.38 -16.79 14.72
C LEU A 147 6.26 -18.13 13.98
N ARG A 148 5.99 -18.11 12.69
CA ARG A 148 5.89 -19.31 11.87
C ARG A 148 7.22 -20.02 11.71
N GLU A 149 8.32 -19.30 11.56
CA GLU A 149 9.66 -19.90 11.53
C GLU A 149 9.97 -20.63 12.83
N LEU A 150 9.74 -19.99 13.99
CA LEU A 150 10.00 -20.55 15.31
C LEU A 150 9.12 -21.75 15.65
N SER A 151 7.93 -21.83 15.06
CA SER A 151 6.94 -22.90 15.28
C SER A 151 6.87 -23.95 14.17
N ASP A 152 7.81 -23.94 13.21
CA ASP A 152 7.75 -24.80 12.02
C ASP A 152 6.45 -24.67 11.21
N GLY A 153 5.90 -23.45 11.16
CA GLY A 153 4.68 -23.07 10.42
C GLY A 153 3.38 -23.17 11.23
N ALA A 154 3.39 -23.73 12.44
CA ALA A 154 2.17 -24.06 13.18
C ALA A 154 1.53 -22.86 13.90
N TYR A 155 2.30 -21.83 14.24
CA TYR A 155 1.84 -20.67 15.01
C TYR A 155 2.19 -19.37 14.30
N GLY A 156 1.24 -18.50 14.10
CA GLY A 156 1.41 -17.19 13.50
C GLY A 156 0.70 -16.09 14.30
N VAL A 157 0.67 -14.88 13.76
CA VAL A 157 0.05 -13.73 14.47
C VAL A 157 -1.44 -13.93 14.75
N GLN A 158 -2.19 -14.69 13.94
CA GLN A 158 -3.59 -15.01 14.24
C GLN A 158 -3.70 -15.85 15.54
N ASN A 159 -2.80 -16.79 15.75
CA ASN A 159 -2.73 -17.59 16.97
C ASN A 159 -2.36 -16.71 18.16
N MET A 160 -1.36 -15.83 18.00
CA MET A 160 -0.95 -14.86 19.02
C MET A 160 -2.12 -13.96 19.44
N MET A 161 -2.87 -13.42 18.49
CA MET A 161 -4.04 -12.58 18.79
C MET A 161 -5.15 -13.39 19.47
N ALA A 162 -5.37 -14.64 19.06
CA ALA A 162 -6.32 -15.54 19.73
C ALA A 162 -5.89 -15.84 21.16
N ASP A 163 -4.60 -16.00 21.44
CA ASP A 163 -4.10 -16.21 22.79
C ASP A 163 -4.17 -14.93 23.63
N LEU A 164 -3.85 -13.77 23.07
CA LEU A 164 -4.08 -12.47 23.72
C LEU A 164 -5.55 -12.28 24.10
N SER A 165 -6.49 -12.68 23.25
CA SER A 165 -7.93 -12.57 23.50
C SER A 165 -8.44 -13.44 24.63
N LYS A 166 -7.69 -14.47 25.04
CA LYS A 166 -8.00 -15.28 26.25
C LYS A 166 -7.62 -14.54 27.54
N LYS A 167 -6.65 -13.62 27.44
CA LYS A 167 -6.13 -12.87 28.60
C LYS A 167 -6.77 -11.48 28.69
N TYR A 168 -7.01 -10.86 27.54
CA TYR A 168 -7.54 -9.51 27.43
C TYR A 168 -8.81 -9.48 26.56
N GLY A 169 -9.69 -8.53 26.82
CA GLY A 169 -10.94 -8.42 26.10
C GLY A 169 -11.69 -7.13 26.50
N LYS A 170 -12.93 -6.99 26.06
CA LYS A 170 -13.75 -5.78 26.29
C LYS A 170 -13.82 -5.30 27.74
N SER A 171 -13.69 -6.19 28.70
CA SER A 171 -13.75 -5.87 30.13
C SER A 171 -12.40 -5.96 30.85
N GLN A 172 -11.35 -6.27 30.16
CA GLN A 172 -10.01 -6.42 30.72
C GLN A 172 -8.97 -5.92 29.73
N ALA A 173 -8.60 -4.66 29.88
CA ALA A 173 -7.52 -4.03 29.12
C ALA A 173 -6.15 -4.55 29.54
N PHE A 174 -5.14 -4.38 28.68
CA PHE A 174 -3.75 -4.59 29.05
C PHE A 174 -3.10 -3.28 29.50
N ASP A 175 -2.08 -3.39 30.32
CA ASP A 175 -1.20 -2.27 30.63
C ASP A 175 -0.26 -1.96 29.46
N ASP A 176 -0.30 -0.73 28.98
CA ASP A 176 0.41 -0.27 27.77
C ASP A 176 1.93 -0.49 27.85
N ALA A 177 2.52 -0.38 29.02
CA ALA A 177 3.96 -0.58 29.19
C ALA A 177 4.39 -2.05 29.16
N SER A 178 3.53 -2.98 29.53
CA SER A 178 3.85 -4.40 29.73
C SER A 178 3.56 -5.29 28.51
N LEU A 179 2.92 -4.80 27.45
CA LEU A 179 2.46 -5.64 26.35
C LEU A 179 3.58 -6.44 25.67
N PHE A 180 4.77 -5.85 25.49
CA PHE A 180 5.89 -6.56 24.87
C PHE A 180 6.35 -7.75 25.71
N ASP A 181 6.41 -7.59 27.04
CA ASP A 181 6.77 -8.65 27.96
C ASP A 181 5.72 -9.76 27.93
N VAL A 182 4.42 -9.39 27.94
CA VAL A 182 3.31 -10.34 27.85
C VAL A 182 3.38 -11.16 26.56
N ILE A 183 3.61 -10.52 25.41
CA ILE A 183 3.72 -11.24 24.12
C ILE A 183 4.95 -12.15 24.13
N THR A 184 6.07 -11.67 24.69
CA THR A 184 7.30 -12.46 24.80
C THR A 184 7.09 -13.73 25.65
N GLU A 185 6.46 -13.58 26.83
CA GLU A 185 6.15 -14.71 27.72
C GLU A 185 5.18 -15.72 27.08
N MET A 186 4.25 -15.24 26.28
CA MET A 186 3.25 -16.08 25.59
C MET A 186 3.80 -16.79 24.37
N THR A 187 4.90 -16.32 23.79
CA THR A 187 5.43 -16.80 22.52
C THR A 187 6.89 -17.25 22.65
N TYR A 188 7.83 -16.45 22.21
CA TYR A 188 9.25 -16.78 22.16
C TYR A 188 10.11 -15.57 22.55
N PRO A 189 11.29 -15.77 23.18
CA PRO A 189 12.23 -14.69 23.50
C PRO A 189 12.64 -13.88 22.26
N GLU A 190 12.77 -14.50 21.08
CA GLU A 190 13.11 -13.87 19.81
C GLU A 190 12.03 -12.89 19.34
N VAL A 191 10.78 -13.10 19.73
CA VAL A 191 9.67 -12.17 19.49
C VAL A 191 9.85 -10.91 20.36
N GLY A 192 10.25 -11.06 21.61
CA GLY A 192 10.60 -9.95 22.49
C GLY A 192 11.77 -9.12 21.94
N GLU A 193 12.80 -9.76 21.42
CA GLU A 193 13.91 -9.11 20.75
C GLU A 193 13.44 -8.35 19.50
N PHE A 194 12.58 -8.96 18.70
CA PHE A 194 11.97 -8.29 17.53
C PHE A 194 11.19 -7.04 17.94
N LEU A 195 10.31 -7.14 18.93
CA LEU A 195 9.48 -6.02 19.38
C LEU A 195 10.32 -4.87 19.96
N THR A 196 11.31 -5.20 20.79
CA THR A 196 12.17 -4.18 21.39
C THR A 196 13.11 -3.53 20.39
N THR A 197 13.59 -4.26 19.38
CA THR A 197 14.54 -3.75 18.38
C THR A 197 13.86 -2.94 17.28
N TYR A 198 12.75 -3.44 16.72
CA TYR A 198 12.15 -2.89 15.51
C TYR A 198 10.86 -2.11 15.74
N VAL A 199 10.20 -2.30 16.86
CA VAL A 199 8.96 -1.57 17.20
C VAL A 199 9.24 -0.52 18.28
N GLY A 200 9.85 -0.91 19.38
CA GLY A 200 10.24 -0.01 20.45
C GLY A 200 11.56 0.73 20.21
N GLY A 201 12.42 0.18 19.36
CA GLY A 201 13.72 0.73 19.01
C GLY A 201 13.71 1.55 17.72
N THR A 202 14.91 2.03 17.36
CA THR A 202 15.13 2.89 16.17
C THR A 202 15.81 2.15 15.02
N THR A 203 15.95 0.83 15.13
CA THR A 203 16.61 0.01 14.12
C THR A 203 15.67 -0.24 12.95
N PRO A 204 16.04 0.09 11.71
CA PRO A 204 15.24 -0.25 10.53
C PRO A 204 15.02 -1.75 10.38
N ILE A 205 13.83 -2.15 9.93
CA ILE A 205 13.50 -3.56 9.71
C ILE A 205 14.29 -4.08 8.50
N PRO A 206 15.07 -5.17 8.64
CA PRO A 206 15.83 -5.74 7.52
C PRO A 206 14.92 -6.63 6.64
N TYR A 207 14.03 -6.02 5.85
CA TYR A 207 13.03 -6.74 5.03
C TYR A 207 13.62 -7.85 4.17
N VAL A 208 14.81 -7.65 3.61
CA VAL A 208 15.53 -8.69 2.83
C VAL A 208 15.58 -10.01 3.57
N LYS A 209 15.96 -9.99 4.87
CA LYS A 209 16.09 -11.21 5.69
C LYS A 209 14.76 -11.94 5.87
N TYR A 210 13.65 -11.20 5.99
CA TYR A 210 12.32 -11.82 6.16
C TYR A 210 11.81 -12.40 4.85
N PHE A 211 11.98 -11.69 3.75
CA PHE A 211 11.59 -12.18 2.43
C PHE A 211 12.40 -13.41 2.00
N GLU A 212 13.71 -13.42 2.24
CA GLU A 212 14.56 -14.59 1.98
C GLU A 212 14.05 -15.85 2.71
N LYS A 213 13.59 -15.74 3.97
CA LYS A 213 13.07 -16.86 4.74
C LYS A 213 11.87 -17.56 4.08
N VAL A 214 11.07 -16.80 3.35
CA VAL A 214 9.89 -17.29 2.63
C VAL A 214 10.13 -17.47 1.13
N GLY A 215 11.39 -17.46 0.69
CA GLY A 215 11.76 -17.68 -0.71
C GLY A 215 11.24 -16.56 -1.63
N VAL A 216 11.28 -15.32 -1.15
CA VAL A 216 10.97 -14.11 -1.92
C VAL A 216 12.26 -13.31 -2.11
N LEU A 217 12.53 -12.95 -3.34
CA LEU A 217 13.61 -12.04 -3.71
C LEU A 217 13.14 -10.59 -3.50
N TYR A 218 13.94 -9.81 -2.78
CA TYR A 218 13.74 -8.37 -2.63
C TYR A 218 14.83 -7.61 -3.39
N SER A 219 14.43 -6.68 -4.26
CA SER A 219 15.32 -5.80 -4.98
C SER A 219 14.96 -4.34 -4.69
N ALA A 220 15.84 -3.62 -4.01
CA ALA A 220 15.62 -2.21 -3.67
C ALA A 220 15.55 -1.32 -4.93
N VAL A 221 16.31 -1.67 -5.97
CA VAL A 221 16.31 -0.99 -7.27
C VAL A 221 16.16 -2.04 -8.36
N ASP A 222 15.02 -2.01 -9.03
CA ASP A 222 14.72 -2.94 -10.11
C ASP A 222 14.00 -2.22 -11.24
N SER A 223 13.83 -2.90 -12.35
CA SER A 223 13.07 -2.41 -13.49
C SER A 223 12.36 -3.57 -14.19
N VAL A 224 11.17 -3.31 -14.66
CA VAL A 224 10.36 -4.26 -15.41
C VAL A 224 10.05 -3.74 -16.80
N MET A 225 9.84 -4.66 -17.73
CA MET A 225 9.28 -4.34 -19.05
C MET A 225 7.77 -4.34 -18.95
N ASP A 226 7.16 -3.16 -19.09
CA ASP A 226 5.71 -3.00 -18.95
C ASP A 226 5.16 -1.96 -19.92
N TYR A 227 3.85 -2.01 -20.20
CA TYR A 227 3.20 -1.03 -21.05
C TYR A 227 3.20 0.36 -20.41
N SER A 228 3.38 1.37 -21.23
CA SER A 228 3.36 2.78 -20.83
C SER A 228 2.45 3.58 -21.75
N MET A 229 1.87 4.64 -21.21
CA MET A 229 1.19 5.67 -22.01
C MET A 229 2.18 6.64 -22.68
N GLY A 230 3.49 6.49 -22.44
CA GLY A 230 4.51 7.42 -22.88
C GLY A 230 4.63 8.67 -22.00
N ILE A 231 3.73 8.85 -21.05
CA ILE A 231 3.66 10.00 -20.16
C ILE A 231 3.67 9.55 -18.70
N THR A 232 4.32 10.33 -17.84
CA THR A 232 4.43 10.13 -16.39
C THR A 232 4.19 11.44 -15.66
N GLN A 233 4.09 11.41 -14.35
CA GLN A 233 3.95 12.64 -13.55
C GLN A 233 5.11 13.64 -13.75
N SER A 234 6.30 13.19 -14.14
CA SER A 234 7.46 14.05 -14.35
C SER A 234 7.44 14.82 -15.68
N ASN A 235 6.61 14.39 -16.62
CA ASN A 235 6.51 15.01 -17.96
C ASN A 235 5.10 15.48 -18.31
N VAL A 236 4.24 15.71 -17.31
CA VAL A 236 2.95 16.39 -17.49
C VAL A 236 2.89 17.68 -16.69
N GLY A 237 2.33 18.72 -17.30
CA GLY A 237 1.92 19.95 -16.66
C GLY A 237 0.39 20.04 -16.60
N ILE A 238 -0.10 20.85 -15.68
CA ILE A 238 -1.53 21.06 -15.46
C ILE A 238 -1.81 22.56 -15.52
N ASN A 239 -2.73 22.96 -16.37
CA ASN A 239 -3.31 24.29 -16.32
C ASN A 239 -4.51 24.25 -15.35
N PHE A 240 -4.34 24.78 -14.15
CA PHE A 240 -5.37 24.74 -13.11
C PHE A 240 -6.60 25.63 -13.41
N GLU A 241 -6.48 26.61 -14.32
CA GLU A 241 -7.61 27.47 -14.73
C GLU A 241 -8.53 26.73 -15.70
N SER A 242 -7.96 26.04 -16.69
CA SER A 242 -8.72 25.33 -17.73
C SER A 242 -8.96 23.85 -17.40
N GLY A 243 -8.19 23.29 -16.46
CA GLY A 243 -8.14 21.86 -16.14
C GLY A 243 -7.44 21.01 -17.20
N GLU A 244 -6.73 21.65 -18.14
CA GLU A 244 -6.04 20.96 -19.23
C GLU A 244 -4.73 20.34 -18.77
N ILE A 245 -4.43 19.16 -19.31
CA ILE A 245 -3.19 18.43 -19.07
C ILE A 245 -2.35 18.52 -20.34
N TYR A 246 -1.09 18.93 -20.18
CA TYR A 246 -0.17 19.14 -21.30
C TYR A 246 1.19 18.49 -21.02
N ILE A 247 1.94 18.23 -22.09
CA ILE A 247 3.29 17.68 -22.01
C ILE A 247 4.28 18.78 -21.61
N GLN A 248 5.15 18.46 -20.67
CA GLN A 248 6.32 19.26 -20.29
C GLN A 248 7.52 18.34 -20.14
N ASN A 249 8.74 18.86 -20.32
CA ASN A 249 9.97 18.11 -20.19
C ASN A 249 10.00 16.86 -21.11
N GLU A 250 9.90 17.10 -22.42
CA GLU A 250 9.89 16.04 -23.45
C GLU A 250 11.13 15.14 -23.41
N GLU A 251 12.26 15.63 -22.87
CA GLU A 251 13.47 14.83 -22.69
C GLU A 251 13.25 13.66 -21.70
N ALA A 252 12.37 13.84 -20.71
CA ALA A 252 12.02 12.84 -19.73
C ALA A 252 10.96 11.83 -20.20
N LEU A 253 10.42 11.99 -21.42
CA LEU A 253 9.52 10.99 -22.02
C LEU A 253 10.23 9.65 -22.12
N ASP A 254 9.49 8.58 -21.83
CA ASP A 254 9.98 7.23 -22.05
C ASP A 254 10.06 6.87 -23.54
N ALA A 255 10.50 5.66 -23.85
CA ALA A 255 10.68 5.24 -25.25
C ALA A 255 9.35 5.26 -26.03
N PHE A 256 8.20 5.01 -25.38
CA PHE A 256 6.90 5.02 -26.05
C PHE A 256 6.40 6.45 -26.31
N GLY A 257 6.55 7.37 -25.35
CA GLY A 257 6.23 8.79 -25.54
C GLY A 257 7.07 9.43 -26.67
N LYS A 258 8.35 9.08 -26.73
CA LYS A 258 9.23 9.47 -27.82
C LYS A 258 8.82 8.87 -29.17
N ALA A 259 8.41 7.61 -29.20
CA ALA A 259 7.92 6.96 -30.42
C ALA A 259 6.60 7.55 -30.91
N LEU A 260 5.73 8.01 -30.00
CA LEU A 260 4.53 8.79 -30.34
C LEU A 260 4.86 10.16 -30.94
N GLY A 261 6.03 10.73 -30.61
CA GLY A 261 6.41 12.06 -31.07
C GLY A 261 5.76 13.20 -30.26
N LEU A 262 5.47 12.94 -28.99
CA LEU A 262 5.02 13.95 -28.03
C LEU A 262 6.08 15.04 -27.85
N LYS A 263 5.64 16.30 -27.67
CA LYS A 263 6.50 17.46 -27.50
C LYS A 263 6.04 18.36 -26.37
N ASP A 264 6.94 19.17 -25.86
CA ASP A 264 6.62 20.21 -24.88
C ASP A 264 5.51 21.14 -25.38
N GLY A 265 4.52 21.37 -24.53
CA GLY A 265 3.36 22.20 -24.80
C GLY A 265 2.21 21.50 -25.51
N ASP A 266 2.33 20.24 -25.92
CA ASP A 266 1.23 19.44 -26.47
C ASP A 266 0.12 19.29 -25.41
N ILE A 267 -1.09 19.81 -25.69
CA ILE A 267 -2.26 19.63 -24.84
C ILE A 267 -2.97 18.34 -25.26
N ILE A 268 -3.17 17.42 -24.33
CA ILE A 268 -3.80 16.14 -24.62
C ILE A 268 -5.30 16.33 -24.82
N ARG A 269 -5.84 15.88 -25.96
CA ARG A 269 -7.25 16.03 -26.34
C ARG A 269 -7.98 14.68 -26.40
N LYS A 270 -7.36 13.65 -27.01
CA LYS A 270 -7.96 12.32 -27.15
C LYS A 270 -6.93 11.21 -27.01
N MET A 271 -7.39 10.03 -26.59
CA MET A 271 -6.63 8.78 -26.63
C MET A 271 -7.50 7.67 -27.26
N ASN A 272 -6.97 7.00 -28.26
CA ASN A 272 -7.71 6.02 -29.08
C ASN A 272 -9.10 6.53 -29.52
N GLY A 273 -9.19 7.81 -29.92
CA GLY A 273 -10.41 8.45 -30.37
C GLY A 273 -11.37 8.93 -29.27
N ASN A 274 -11.17 8.53 -28.01
CA ASN A 274 -11.97 8.98 -26.87
C ASN A 274 -11.44 10.29 -26.32
N ASP A 275 -12.35 11.21 -25.97
CA ASP A 275 -11.98 12.52 -25.42
C ASP A 275 -11.27 12.34 -24.07
N PHE A 276 -10.10 12.97 -23.91
CA PHE A 276 -9.33 12.92 -22.68
C PHE A 276 -9.97 13.82 -21.61
N PRO A 277 -10.24 13.33 -20.39
CA PRO A 277 -10.89 14.12 -19.37
C PRO A 277 -10.01 15.29 -18.91
N LYS A 278 -10.63 16.36 -18.45
CA LYS A 278 -9.96 17.44 -17.72
C LYS A 278 -9.50 16.93 -16.36
N LEU A 279 -8.57 17.68 -15.73
CA LEU A 279 -8.11 17.38 -14.39
C LEU A 279 -9.29 17.13 -13.44
N GLY A 280 -9.34 15.92 -12.89
CA GLY A 280 -10.41 15.48 -12.00
C GLY A 280 -10.33 13.99 -11.69
N PRO A 281 -11.30 13.47 -10.93
CA PRO A 281 -11.32 12.07 -10.50
C PRO A 281 -11.48 11.07 -11.67
N GLU A 282 -11.91 11.54 -12.85
CA GLU A 282 -12.12 10.69 -14.02
C GLU A 282 -10.82 10.34 -14.78
N VAL A 283 -9.72 11.08 -14.53
CA VAL A 283 -8.46 10.89 -15.26
C VAL A 283 -7.87 9.50 -15.03
N GLN A 284 -7.80 9.05 -13.78
CA GLN A 284 -7.20 7.75 -13.45
C GLN A 284 -8.03 6.56 -13.97
N PRO A 285 -9.36 6.51 -13.79
CA PRO A 285 -10.20 5.48 -14.41
C PRO A 285 -10.07 5.45 -15.94
N PHE A 286 -10.06 6.60 -16.60
CA PHE A 286 -9.90 6.69 -18.05
C PHE A 286 -8.55 6.10 -18.51
N ILE A 287 -7.45 6.46 -17.84
CA ILE A 287 -6.13 5.90 -18.12
C ILE A 287 -6.13 4.38 -17.92
N GLY A 288 -6.72 3.91 -16.82
CA GLY A 288 -6.84 2.48 -16.53
C GLY A 288 -7.59 1.71 -17.62
N GLU A 289 -8.71 2.26 -18.10
CA GLU A 289 -9.50 1.66 -19.20
C GLU A 289 -8.68 1.61 -20.49
N VAL A 290 -8.04 2.71 -20.88
CA VAL A 290 -7.20 2.77 -22.09
C VAL A 290 -6.06 1.74 -22.01
N MET A 291 -5.36 1.68 -20.88
CA MET A 291 -4.24 0.74 -20.70
C MET A 291 -4.66 -0.72 -20.63
N SER A 292 -5.86 -1.01 -20.12
CA SER A 292 -6.39 -2.39 -20.10
C SER A 292 -6.58 -2.98 -21.50
N GLY A 293 -6.72 -2.14 -22.51
CA GLY A 293 -6.81 -2.53 -23.91
C GLY A 293 -5.47 -2.62 -24.65
N PHE A 294 -4.32 -2.43 -23.95
CA PHE A 294 -3.02 -2.48 -24.60
C PHE A 294 -2.61 -3.90 -24.97
N GLU A 295 -2.29 -4.09 -26.25
CA GLU A 295 -1.75 -5.33 -26.80
C GLU A 295 -0.52 -4.98 -27.66
N GLU A 296 0.57 -5.73 -27.47
CA GLU A 296 1.83 -5.51 -28.17
C GLU A 296 1.63 -5.54 -29.71
N GLY A 297 2.21 -4.55 -30.39
CA GLY A 297 2.12 -4.40 -31.85
C GLY A 297 0.80 -3.81 -32.35
N LYS A 298 -0.19 -3.56 -31.49
CA LYS A 298 -1.41 -2.82 -31.91
C LYS A 298 -1.15 -1.32 -31.94
N PRO A 299 -1.80 -0.60 -32.88
CA PRO A 299 -1.65 0.85 -32.93
C PRO A 299 -2.34 1.54 -31.76
N PHE A 300 -1.68 2.53 -31.19
CA PHE A 300 -2.24 3.49 -30.25
C PHE A 300 -2.19 4.87 -30.83
N THR A 301 -3.24 5.67 -30.66
CA THR A 301 -3.30 7.04 -31.12
C THR A 301 -3.52 8.01 -29.95
N ILE A 302 -2.85 9.15 -30.01
CA ILE A 302 -3.09 10.28 -29.12
C ILE A 302 -3.30 11.54 -29.99
N THR A 303 -4.39 12.26 -29.74
CA THR A 303 -4.64 13.56 -30.38
C THR A 303 -4.23 14.66 -29.45
N VAL A 304 -3.38 15.54 -29.89
CA VAL A 304 -2.89 16.69 -29.14
C VAL A 304 -3.22 17.99 -29.87
N GLU A 305 -3.33 19.06 -29.09
CA GLU A 305 -3.31 20.42 -29.65
C GLU A 305 -1.89 20.98 -29.45
N ARG A 306 -1.20 21.22 -30.56
CA ARG A 306 0.19 21.67 -30.61
C ARG A 306 0.24 23.13 -31.07
N LYS A 307 0.96 23.98 -30.35
CA LYS A 307 1.17 25.38 -30.78
C LYS A 307 2.14 25.42 -31.95
N THR A 308 1.76 26.11 -33.01
CA THR A 308 2.64 26.43 -34.14
C THR A 308 3.52 27.64 -33.80
N GLU A 309 4.56 27.89 -34.60
CA GLU A 309 5.42 29.09 -34.47
C GLU A 309 4.63 30.41 -34.59
N GLY A 310 3.44 30.38 -35.21
CA GLY A 310 2.52 31.53 -35.31
C GLY A 310 1.60 31.71 -34.09
N GLY A 311 1.66 30.83 -33.08
CA GLY A 311 0.85 30.92 -31.88
C GLY A 311 -0.56 30.30 -32.00
N GLU A 312 -0.98 29.84 -33.19
CA GLU A 312 -2.24 29.14 -33.40
C GLU A 312 -2.09 27.66 -33.01
N GLY A 313 -3.16 27.09 -32.38
CA GLY A 313 -3.20 25.67 -32.05
C GLY A 313 -3.54 24.83 -33.28
N GLU A 314 -2.74 23.81 -33.57
CA GLU A 314 -3.02 22.81 -34.58
C GLU A 314 -3.37 21.47 -33.89
N THR A 315 -4.43 20.81 -34.36
CA THR A 315 -4.77 19.45 -33.91
C THR A 315 -3.91 18.44 -34.66
N VAL A 316 -3.09 17.70 -33.91
CA VAL A 316 -2.19 16.68 -34.46
C VAL A 316 -2.58 15.31 -33.89
N GLU A 317 -2.78 14.34 -34.77
CA GLU A 317 -2.92 12.92 -34.38
C GLU A 317 -1.53 12.26 -34.44
N LEU A 318 -1.08 11.76 -33.30
CA LEU A 318 0.17 11.05 -33.14
C LEU A 318 -0.13 9.56 -33.00
N LYS A 319 0.73 8.68 -33.56
CA LYS A 319 0.49 7.24 -33.60
C LYS A 319 1.79 6.47 -33.43
N ALA A 320 1.74 5.43 -32.61
CA ALA A 320 2.80 4.41 -32.49
C ALA A 320 2.19 3.03 -32.24
N ASP A 321 2.92 1.99 -32.61
CA ASP A 321 2.55 0.62 -32.22
C ASP A 321 2.94 0.39 -30.75
N ILE A 322 2.05 -0.24 -29.98
CA ILE A 322 2.24 -0.49 -28.55
C ILE A 322 3.40 -1.46 -28.34
N PHE A 323 4.32 -1.09 -27.46
CA PHE A 323 5.40 -1.95 -26.99
C PHE A 323 5.70 -1.69 -25.50
N LYS A 324 6.31 -2.67 -24.85
CA LYS A 324 6.72 -2.54 -23.45
C LYS A 324 7.99 -1.71 -23.33
N VAL A 325 8.01 -0.82 -22.35
CA VAL A 325 9.17 0.01 -22.00
C VAL A 325 9.75 -0.41 -20.66
N LYS A 326 11.02 -0.09 -20.44
CA LYS A 326 11.67 -0.31 -19.15
C LYS A 326 11.17 0.73 -18.14
N LYS A 327 10.43 0.27 -17.12
CA LYS A 327 9.95 1.09 -16.01
C LYS A 327 10.72 0.76 -14.74
N ALA A 328 11.06 1.77 -13.95
CA ALA A 328 11.57 1.55 -12.61
C ALA A 328 10.50 0.86 -11.74
N LYS A 329 10.86 -0.22 -11.08
CA LYS A 329 10.04 -0.91 -10.08
C LYS A 329 10.87 -1.01 -8.79
N PRO A 330 10.97 0.08 -8.00
CA PRO A 330 11.71 0.06 -6.76
C PRO A 330 11.05 -0.91 -5.77
N PHE A 331 11.87 -1.47 -4.89
CA PHE A 331 11.43 -2.43 -3.87
C PHE A 331 10.75 -3.68 -4.45
N ASN A 332 11.13 -4.11 -5.65
CA ASN A 332 10.49 -5.23 -6.32
C ASN A 332 10.57 -6.52 -5.49
N LEU A 333 9.43 -7.22 -5.41
CA LEU A 333 9.30 -8.52 -4.75
C LEU A 333 8.90 -9.56 -5.80
N SER A 334 9.58 -10.70 -5.80
CA SER A 334 9.24 -11.83 -6.68
C SER A 334 9.57 -13.15 -5.99
N PHE A 335 8.87 -14.22 -6.33
CA PHE A 335 9.19 -15.54 -5.82
C PHE A 335 10.50 -16.05 -6.43
N MET A 336 11.36 -16.64 -5.58
CA MET A 336 12.59 -17.29 -6.05
C MET A 336 12.23 -18.58 -6.80
N GLU A 337 12.79 -18.76 -7.99
CA GLU A 337 12.61 -19.99 -8.79
C GLU A 337 13.29 -21.21 -8.14
N ASP A 338 14.40 -20.98 -7.47
CA ASP A 338 15.25 -21.97 -6.80
C ASP A 338 15.02 -22.03 -5.27
N ALA A 339 13.86 -21.57 -4.80
CA ALA A 339 13.50 -21.60 -3.39
C ALA A 339 13.61 -23.02 -2.81
N THR A 340 14.25 -23.15 -1.65
CA THR A 340 14.40 -24.42 -0.96
C THR A 340 13.06 -24.94 -0.42
N LYS A 341 12.98 -26.25 -0.16
CA LYS A 341 11.77 -26.85 0.44
C LYS A 341 11.39 -26.20 1.77
N SER A 342 12.36 -25.79 2.57
CA SER A 342 12.10 -25.10 3.84
C SER A 342 11.47 -23.72 3.61
N GLN A 343 11.99 -22.94 2.66
CA GLN A 343 11.42 -21.64 2.27
C GLN A 343 10.01 -21.78 1.73
N ILE A 344 9.77 -22.77 0.85
CA ILE A 344 8.44 -23.05 0.30
C ILE A 344 7.47 -23.45 1.41
N LYS A 345 7.89 -24.32 2.34
CA LYS A 345 7.06 -24.72 3.49
C LYS A 345 6.65 -23.49 4.32
N LEU A 346 7.61 -22.64 4.68
CA LEU A 346 7.34 -21.45 5.48
C LEU A 346 6.47 -20.45 4.72
N ARG A 347 6.72 -20.24 3.42
CA ARG A 347 5.89 -19.43 2.53
C ARG A 347 4.44 -19.93 2.49
N ASN A 348 4.25 -21.23 2.28
CA ASN A 348 2.91 -21.82 2.22
C ASN A 348 2.16 -21.64 3.55
N ALA A 349 2.84 -21.81 4.68
CA ALA A 349 2.27 -21.53 6.00
C ALA A 349 1.89 -20.05 6.16
N TRP A 350 2.76 -19.12 5.71
CA TRP A 350 2.52 -17.68 5.78
C TRP A 350 1.35 -17.24 4.90
N LEU A 351 1.32 -17.71 3.64
CA LEU A 351 0.29 -17.37 2.66
C LEU A 351 -0.99 -18.22 2.83
N GLY A 352 -1.00 -19.25 3.68
CA GLY A 352 -2.14 -20.15 3.84
C GLY A 352 -2.40 -21.01 2.61
N ILE A 353 -1.36 -21.32 1.84
CA ILE A 353 -1.44 -22.22 0.68
C ILE A 353 -1.37 -23.65 1.18
N THR A 354 -2.43 -24.41 0.98
CA THR A 354 -2.46 -25.87 1.23
C THR A 354 -1.96 -26.59 -0.01
N GLU A 355 -1.06 -27.56 0.17
CA GLU A 355 -0.59 -28.46 -0.90
C GLU A 355 -1.73 -29.31 -1.47
#